data_c6512d0eec22dd5a627b3db068a89913
#
_entry.id   c6512d0eec22dd5a627b3db068a89913
#
_cell.length_a   1.000
_cell.length_b   1.000
_cell.length_c   1.000
_cell.angle_alpha   90.00
_cell.angle_beta   90.00
_cell.angle_gamma   90.00
#
_symmetry.space_group_name_H-M   'P 1'
#
loop_
_entity.id
_entity.type
_entity.pdbx_description
1 polymer ?
#
loop_
_entity_poly.entity_id
_entity_poly.type
_entity_poly.pdbx_seq_one_letter_code
_entity_poly.pdbx_strand_id
1 'polypeptide(L)'
;NLIVQKLNEDPNAYGIFGFSYLDQNSDTLQGAEISKTAPTFENIASNNYSVSRALYFYVKHQHIGVIPGVKKYLETWKQSWSEDGVLSDAGMIPMPKEEREKYSKAMDDLPVLTADILKK
;
A
#
# COMPACT_ATOMS: atom_id res chain seq x y z
N ASN A 1 12.02 -10.15 10.81
CA ASN A 1 12.48 -9.82 9.46
C ASN A 1 14.01 -9.80 9.43
N LEU A 2 14.62 -10.50 8.47
CA LEU A 2 16.09 -10.61 8.36
C LEU A 2 16.78 -9.26 8.16
N ILE A 3 16.16 -8.34 7.41
CA ILE A 3 16.70 -7.00 7.18
C ILE A 3 16.78 -6.22 8.49
N VAL A 4 15.73 -6.23 9.30
CA VAL A 4 15.72 -5.57 10.62
C VAL A 4 16.83 -6.11 11.53
N GLN A 5 17.01 -7.43 11.57
CA GLN A 5 18.10 -8.05 12.34
C GLN A 5 19.47 -7.56 11.87
N LYS A 6 19.72 -7.52 10.57
CA LYS A 6 20.99 -7.05 10.01
C LYS A 6 21.26 -5.57 10.29
N LEU A 7 20.23 -4.73 10.26
CA LEU A 7 20.37 -3.31 10.62
C LEU A 7 20.70 -3.12 12.08
N ASN A 8 20.13 -3.92 12.97
CA ASN A 8 20.47 -3.88 14.41
C ASN A 8 21.91 -4.37 14.70
N GLU A 9 22.47 -5.23 13.85
CA GLU A 9 23.85 -5.69 13.96
C GLU A 9 24.87 -4.66 13.42
N ASP A 10 24.49 -3.83 12.45
CA ASP A 10 25.38 -2.85 11.82
C ASP A 10 24.73 -1.46 11.72
N PRO A 11 25.11 -0.52 12.63
CA PRO A 11 24.53 0.83 12.67
C PRO A 11 24.89 1.70 11.45
N ASN A 12 25.82 1.27 10.60
CA ASN A 12 26.17 1.98 9.38
C ASN A 12 25.50 1.40 8.13
N ALA A 13 24.70 0.35 8.26
CA ALA A 13 23.99 -0.28 7.16
C ALA A 13 22.70 0.47 6.79
N TYR A 14 22.31 0.33 5.52
CA TYR A 14 21.02 0.78 5.00
C TYR A 14 20.19 -0.42 4.58
N GLY A 15 18.88 -0.35 4.82
CA GLY A 15 17.94 -1.39 4.42
C GLY A 15 16.74 -0.83 3.69
N ILE A 16 16.16 -1.60 2.78
CA ILE A 16 14.91 -1.28 2.07
C ILE A 16 13.86 -2.30 2.49
N PHE A 17 12.77 -1.84 3.05
CA PHE A 17 11.65 -2.68 3.52
C PHE A 17 10.38 -1.85 3.68
N GLY A 18 9.24 -2.52 3.92
CA GLY A 18 7.95 -1.84 4.07
C GLY A 18 7.88 -0.98 5.34
N PHE A 19 7.14 0.12 5.27
CA PHE A 19 7.00 1.08 6.37
C PHE A 19 6.56 0.45 7.69
N SER A 20 5.69 -0.56 7.65
CA SER A 20 5.23 -1.27 8.86
C SER A 20 6.38 -1.87 9.70
N TYR A 21 7.47 -2.28 9.06
CA TYR A 21 8.65 -2.79 9.79
C TYR A 21 9.44 -1.66 10.46
N LEU A 22 9.48 -0.47 9.84
CA LEU A 22 10.09 0.70 10.47
C LEU A 22 9.26 1.15 11.68
N ASP A 23 7.95 1.23 11.53
CA ASP A 23 7.02 1.65 12.58
C ASP A 23 7.09 0.72 13.80
N GLN A 24 7.09 -0.60 13.57
CA GLN A 24 7.20 -1.61 14.63
C GLN A 24 8.59 -1.68 15.33
N ASN A 25 9.62 -1.07 14.76
CA ASN A 25 10.99 -1.08 15.28
C ASN A 25 11.57 0.34 15.39
N SER A 26 10.71 1.33 15.59
CA SER A 26 11.09 2.75 15.67
C SER A 26 11.96 3.10 16.89
N ASP A 27 12.06 2.20 17.86
CA ASP A 27 12.96 2.27 19.01
C ASP A 27 14.42 1.94 18.67
N THR A 28 14.67 1.14 17.62
CA THR A 28 16.00 0.67 17.22
C THR A 28 16.41 1.10 15.81
N LEU A 29 15.46 1.46 14.96
CA LEU A 29 15.68 1.85 13.56
C LEU A 29 15.24 3.28 13.30
N GLN A 30 16.02 3.98 12.48
CA GLN A 30 15.67 5.31 12.01
C GLN A 30 15.34 5.30 10.53
N GLY A 31 14.23 5.92 10.15
CA GLY A 31 13.87 6.12 8.75
C GLY A 31 14.75 7.20 8.08
N ALA A 32 15.34 6.87 6.93
CA ALA A 32 16.16 7.80 6.19
C ALA A 32 15.32 8.88 5.50
N GLU A 33 15.68 10.14 5.63
CA GLU A 33 15.10 11.23 4.86
C GLU A 33 15.54 11.15 3.39
N ILE A 34 14.59 11.29 2.47
CA ILE A 34 14.84 11.41 1.04
C ILE A 34 14.38 12.80 0.58
N SER A 35 15.30 13.55 -0.03
CA SER A 35 15.01 14.93 -0.47
C SER A 35 14.47 15.83 0.66
N LYS A 36 14.99 15.68 1.88
CA LYS A 36 14.56 16.39 3.11
C LYS A 36 13.13 16.04 3.57
N THR A 37 12.60 14.92 3.13
CA THR A 37 11.29 14.41 3.56
C THR A 37 11.49 13.12 4.34
N ALA A 38 11.00 13.09 5.57
CA ALA A 38 11.05 11.90 6.42
C ALA A 38 9.96 10.89 6.04
N PRO A 39 10.19 9.59 6.23
CA PRO A 39 9.20 8.53 5.99
C PRO A 39 8.17 8.47 7.12
N THR A 40 7.34 9.51 7.24
CA THR A 40 6.21 9.52 8.17
C THR A 40 4.97 8.96 7.48
N PHE A 41 4.00 8.52 8.29
CA PHE A 41 2.70 8.06 7.81
C PHE A 41 2.06 9.08 6.84
N GLU A 42 2.03 10.37 7.23
CA GLU A 42 1.44 11.44 6.42
C GLU A 42 2.18 11.68 5.11
N ASN A 43 3.51 11.68 5.14
CA ASN A 43 4.33 11.90 3.94
C ASN A 43 4.20 10.74 2.96
N ILE A 44 4.03 9.52 3.45
CA ILE A 44 3.82 8.33 2.62
C ILE A 44 2.40 8.33 2.06
N ALA A 45 1.37 8.56 2.89
CA ALA A 45 -0.02 8.59 2.48
C ALA A 45 -0.31 9.68 1.43
N SER A 46 0.35 10.84 1.54
CA SER A 46 0.23 11.96 0.60
C SER A 46 1.15 11.88 -0.62
N ASN A 47 1.96 10.81 -0.75
CA ASN A 47 3.00 10.65 -1.77
C ASN A 47 4.09 11.76 -1.75
N ASN A 48 4.27 12.46 -0.65
CA ASN A 48 5.35 13.44 -0.48
C ASN A 48 6.72 12.76 -0.30
N TYR A 49 6.74 11.56 0.28
CA TYR A 49 7.95 10.76 0.37
C TYR A 49 8.21 10.08 -0.97
N SER A 50 9.21 10.53 -1.71
CA SER A 50 9.41 10.27 -3.13
C SER A 50 9.63 8.79 -3.52
N VAL A 51 9.95 7.92 -2.57
CA VAL A 51 10.10 6.48 -2.79
C VAL A 51 8.87 5.69 -2.34
N SER A 52 7.83 6.36 -1.84
CA SER A 52 6.55 5.72 -1.56
C SER A 52 5.85 5.31 -2.86
N ARG A 53 5.11 4.21 -2.81
CA ARG A 53 4.33 3.73 -3.96
C ARG A 53 3.11 2.95 -3.49
N ALA A 54 2.04 3.05 -4.25
CA ALA A 54 0.84 2.27 -4.00
C ALA A 54 1.04 0.78 -4.36
N LEU A 55 0.39 -0.09 -3.61
CA LEU A 55 0.19 -1.49 -3.98
C LEU A 55 -1.11 -1.60 -4.77
N TYR A 56 -1.06 -2.28 -5.90
CA TYR A 56 -2.22 -2.46 -6.77
C TYR A 56 -2.70 -3.90 -6.76
N PHE A 57 -4.00 -4.05 -6.75
CA PHE A 57 -4.66 -5.33 -6.92
C PHE A 57 -5.25 -5.40 -8.33
N TYR A 58 -4.84 -6.41 -9.11
CA TYR A 58 -5.28 -6.60 -10.49
C TYR A 58 -6.25 -7.77 -10.60
N VAL A 59 -7.37 -7.54 -11.26
CA VAL A 59 -8.40 -8.56 -11.49
C VAL A 59 -8.47 -8.89 -12.97
N LYS A 60 -8.44 -10.17 -13.31
CA LYS A 60 -8.63 -10.62 -14.68
C LYS A 60 -10.10 -10.46 -15.07
N HIS A 61 -10.40 -9.43 -15.86
CA HIS A 61 -11.77 -9.07 -16.25
C HIS A 61 -12.58 -10.24 -16.84
N GLN A 62 -11.93 -11.09 -17.64
CA GLN A 62 -12.56 -12.28 -18.24
C GLN A 62 -13.07 -13.30 -17.22
N HIS A 63 -12.60 -13.26 -15.97
CA HIS A 63 -13.05 -14.15 -14.90
C HIS A 63 -14.29 -13.65 -14.16
N ILE A 64 -14.64 -12.36 -14.36
CA ILE A 64 -15.78 -11.75 -13.69
C ILE A 64 -17.07 -12.31 -14.27
N GLY A 65 -17.90 -12.91 -13.43
CA GLY A 65 -19.14 -13.57 -13.84
C GLY A 65 -18.99 -15.01 -14.37
N VAL A 66 -17.76 -15.46 -14.62
CA VAL A 66 -17.46 -16.84 -15.04
C VAL A 66 -17.01 -17.68 -13.86
N ILE A 67 -16.05 -17.15 -13.07
CA ILE A 67 -15.55 -17.85 -11.89
C ILE A 67 -16.42 -17.48 -10.68
N PRO A 68 -17.06 -18.46 -10.03
CA PRO A 68 -17.86 -18.22 -8.83
C PRO A 68 -17.04 -17.54 -7.72
N GLY A 69 -17.66 -16.56 -7.05
CA GLY A 69 -17.05 -15.89 -5.89
C GLY A 69 -16.17 -14.69 -6.20
N VAL A 70 -15.71 -14.45 -7.45
CA VAL A 70 -14.86 -13.29 -7.77
C VAL A 70 -15.52 -11.97 -7.37
N LYS A 71 -16.78 -11.76 -7.70
CA LYS A 71 -17.51 -10.53 -7.30
C LYS A 71 -17.58 -10.39 -5.78
N LYS A 72 -17.91 -11.47 -5.09
CA LYS A 72 -17.98 -11.46 -3.62
C LYS A 72 -16.62 -11.16 -2.97
N TYR A 73 -15.55 -11.70 -3.55
CA TYR A 73 -14.19 -11.41 -3.13
C TYR A 73 -13.87 -9.91 -3.28
N LEU A 74 -14.25 -9.30 -4.41
CA LEU A 74 -14.06 -7.86 -4.64
C LEU A 74 -14.83 -7.00 -3.63
N GLU A 75 -16.06 -7.34 -3.33
CA GLU A 75 -16.87 -6.67 -2.30
C GLU A 75 -16.20 -6.74 -0.92
N THR A 76 -15.68 -7.92 -0.55
CA THR A 76 -14.95 -8.10 0.71
C THR A 76 -13.63 -7.31 0.70
N TRP A 77 -12.92 -7.29 -0.43
CA TRP A 77 -11.70 -6.52 -0.59
C TRP A 77 -11.90 -5.02 -0.37
N LYS A 78 -13.03 -4.44 -0.83
CA LYS A 78 -13.39 -3.04 -0.58
C LYS A 78 -13.48 -2.69 0.90
N GLN A 79 -13.83 -3.63 1.75
CA GLN A 79 -13.88 -3.43 3.20
C GLN A 79 -12.49 -3.50 3.85
N SER A 80 -11.55 -4.22 3.21
CA SER A 80 -10.21 -4.47 3.76
C SER A 80 -9.31 -3.23 3.78
N TRP A 81 -9.52 -2.27 2.89
CA TRP A 81 -8.67 -1.08 2.73
C TRP A 81 -9.22 0.17 3.42
N SER A 82 -10.21 0.04 4.27
CA SER A 82 -10.67 1.14 5.14
C SER A 82 -9.61 1.50 6.18
N GLU A 83 -9.75 2.65 6.83
CA GLU A 83 -8.82 3.09 7.88
C GLU A 83 -8.74 2.08 9.03
N ASP A 84 -9.89 1.46 9.38
CA ASP A 84 -10.00 0.42 10.40
C ASP A 84 -10.09 -0.98 9.77
N GLY A 85 -9.54 -1.16 8.56
CA GLY A 85 -9.60 -2.42 7.84
C GLY A 85 -8.41 -3.32 8.12
N VAL A 86 -8.56 -4.62 7.81
CA VAL A 86 -7.53 -5.64 8.06
C VAL A 86 -6.18 -5.34 7.39
N LEU A 87 -6.13 -4.54 6.32
CA LEU A 87 -4.87 -4.13 5.70
C LEU A 87 -4.16 -3.06 6.53
N SER A 88 -4.92 -2.16 7.17
CA SER A 88 -4.37 -1.19 8.11
C SER A 88 -3.82 -1.90 9.35
N ASP A 89 -4.56 -2.86 9.90
CA ASP A 89 -4.11 -3.70 11.01
C ASP A 89 -2.83 -4.49 10.67
N ALA A 90 -2.67 -4.86 9.40
CA ALA A 90 -1.46 -5.52 8.89
C ALA A 90 -0.29 -4.53 8.62
N GLY A 91 -0.44 -3.24 8.97
CA GLY A 91 0.59 -2.23 8.84
C GLY A 91 0.69 -1.59 7.45
N MET A 92 -0.33 -1.72 6.61
CA MET A 92 -0.41 -0.97 5.36
C MET A 92 -0.99 0.42 5.62
N ILE A 93 -0.45 1.42 4.95
CA ILE A 93 -0.96 2.79 5.02
C ILE A 93 -2.22 2.90 4.14
N PRO A 94 -3.40 3.22 4.71
CA PRO A 94 -4.62 3.37 3.94
C PRO A 94 -4.52 4.57 2.98
N MET A 95 -5.15 4.42 1.82
CA MET A 95 -5.28 5.50 0.84
C MET A 95 -6.05 6.69 1.40
N PRO A 96 -5.80 7.92 0.92
CA PRO A 96 -6.68 9.06 1.17
C PRO A 96 -8.13 8.77 0.77
N LYS A 97 -9.09 9.39 1.46
CA LYS A 97 -10.53 9.14 1.26
C LYS A 97 -10.97 9.26 -0.21
N GLU A 98 -10.50 10.31 -0.90
CA GLU A 98 -10.84 10.53 -2.31
C GLU A 98 -10.37 9.39 -3.22
N GLU A 99 -9.17 8.89 -2.98
CA GLU A 99 -8.65 7.74 -3.74
C GLU A 99 -9.43 6.46 -3.42
N ARG A 100 -9.78 6.24 -2.15
CA ARG A 100 -10.63 5.09 -1.76
C ARG A 100 -11.98 5.11 -2.46
N GLU A 101 -12.64 6.26 -2.54
CA GLU A 101 -13.91 6.43 -3.25
C GLU A 101 -13.76 6.15 -4.75
N LYS A 102 -12.70 6.69 -5.37
CA LYS A 102 -12.37 6.46 -6.78
C LYS A 102 -12.17 4.97 -7.08
N TYR A 103 -11.35 4.27 -6.30
CA TYR A 103 -11.09 2.85 -6.52
C TYR A 103 -12.27 1.96 -6.11
N SER A 104 -13.05 2.35 -5.12
CA SER A 104 -14.32 1.66 -4.79
C SER A 104 -15.28 1.70 -5.96
N LYS A 105 -15.44 2.87 -6.58
CA LYS A 105 -16.25 3.00 -7.81
C LYS A 105 -15.69 2.18 -8.96
N ALA A 106 -14.36 2.18 -9.16
CA ALA A 106 -13.73 1.36 -10.20
C ALA A 106 -13.98 -0.14 -9.99
N MET A 107 -14.09 -0.60 -8.74
CA MET A 107 -14.44 -2.00 -8.45
C MET A 107 -15.92 -2.34 -8.71
N ASP A 108 -16.80 -1.35 -8.69
CA ASP A 108 -18.21 -1.53 -9.08
C ASP A 108 -18.37 -1.50 -10.60
N ASP A 109 -17.72 -0.53 -11.25
CA ASP A 109 -17.81 -0.30 -12.70
C ASP A 109 -16.97 -1.30 -13.51
N LEU A 110 -15.93 -1.89 -12.90
CA LEU A 110 -15.01 -2.86 -13.50
C LEU A 110 -14.44 -2.41 -14.85
N PRO A 111 -13.86 -1.21 -14.96
CA PRO A 111 -13.32 -0.73 -16.22
C PRO A 111 -12.15 -1.59 -16.68
N VAL A 112 -12.03 -1.79 -17.98
CA VAL A 112 -10.87 -2.48 -18.54
C VAL A 112 -9.65 -1.56 -18.45
N LEU A 113 -8.57 -2.07 -17.89
CA LEU A 113 -7.30 -1.35 -17.79
C LEU A 113 -6.71 -1.12 -19.18
N THR A 114 -6.48 0.14 -19.54
CA THR A 114 -5.86 0.53 -20.80
C THR A 114 -4.51 1.19 -20.55
N ALA A 115 -3.67 1.26 -21.59
CA ALA A 115 -2.36 1.92 -21.49
C ALA A 115 -2.48 3.40 -21.08
N ASP A 116 -3.57 4.07 -21.41
CA ASP A 116 -3.77 5.49 -21.06
C ASP A 116 -4.09 5.69 -19.58
N ILE A 117 -4.71 4.72 -18.92
CA ILE A 117 -4.95 4.73 -17.47
C ILE A 117 -3.64 4.56 -16.69
N LEU A 118 -2.66 3.87 -17.29
CA LEU A 118 -1.34 3.62 -16.67
C LEU A 118 -0.35 4.76 -16.85
N LYS A 119 -0.61 5.68 -17.77
CA LYS A 119 0.20 6.90 -17.93
C LYS A 119 -0.22 7.90 -16.87
N LYS A 120 0.58 7.98 -15.81
CA LYS A 120 0.51 9.08 -14.83
C LYS A 120 1.53 10.15 -15.18
#